data_bcc761393cdf28bf9d7821786e4da96f
#
_entry.id   bcc761393cdf28bf9d7821786e4da96f
#
_cell.length_a   1.000
_cell.length_b   1.000
_cell.length_c   1.000
_cell.angle_alpha   90.00
_cell.angle_beta   90.00
_cell.angle_gamma   90.00
#
_symmetry.space_group_name_H-M   'P 1'
#
loop_
_entity.id
_entity.type
_entity.pdbx_description
1 polymer ?
#
loop_
_entity_poly.entity_id
_entity_poly.type
_entity_poly.pdbx_seq_one_letter_code
_entity_poly.pdbx_strand_id
1 'polypeptide(L)'
;TWIMAVDTDSGKRIPFGKGGAPSATIADAVCASYGVPFWCPPVTVADRTYIDGGVASPTSADLLADSAVDEVIVLAPMASRQPDQPRSPLMKIERRVRRYMTTIVDREVALLEKSGKRVIRIEPNAQDLNAFGYNMMDPKRRRQVYDTAQITTAETVRMAIG
;
A
#
# COMPACT_ATOMS: atom_id res chain seq x y z
N THR A 1 -13.39 -8.04 6.23
CA THR A 1 -12.48 -7.30 5.33
C THR A 1 -12.64 -5.81 5.57
N TRP A 2 -11.53 -5.07 5.62
CA TRP A 2 -11.53 -3.62 5.65
C TRP A 2 -10.99 -3.08 4.34
N ILE A 3 -11.63 -2.03 3.81
CA ILE A 3 -11.23 -1.34 2.60
C ILE A 3 -10.97 0.12 2.96
N MET A 4 -9.76 0.60 2.67
CA MET A 4 -9.31 1.90 3.14
C MET A 4 -9.59 3.00 2.13
N ALA A 5 -10.15 4.11 2.60
CA ALA A 5 -10.23 5.36 1.85
C ALA A 5 -9.90 6.55 2.75
N VAL A 6 -9.69 7.71 2.18
CA VAL A 6 -9.50 8.98 2.90
C VAL A 6 -10.72 9.87 2.65
N ASP A 7 -11.35 10.31 3.71
CA ASP A 7 -12.41 11.31 3.68
C ASP A 7 -11.80 12.68 3.34
N THR A 8 -12.27 13.32 2.28
CA THR A 8 -11.66 14.55 1.74
C THR A 8 -11.83 15.76 2.65
N ASP A 9 -12.90 15.80 3.45
CA ASP A 9 -13.19 16.95 4.30
C ASP A 9 -12.37 16.92 5.60
N SER A 10 -12.25 15.73 6.19
CA SER A 10 -11.53 15.56 7.47
C SER A 10 -10.08 15.12 7.32
N GLY A 11 -9.67 14.63 6.16
CA GLY A 11 -8.37 14.01 5.93
C GLY A 11 -8.15 12.69 6.68
N LYS A 12 -9.20 12.13 7.31
CA LYS A 12 -9.10 10.90 8.10
C LYS A 12 -9.20 9.66 7.23
N ARG A 13 -8.43 8.63 7.58
CA ARG A 13 -8.59 7.30 7.00
C ARG A 13 -9.88 6.66 7.51
N ILE A 14 -10.66 6.11 6.61
CA ILE A 14 -11.92 5.41 6.88
C ILE A 14 -11.77 3.95 6.49
N PRO A 15 -11.81 3.03 7.46
CA PRO A 15 -11.77 1.58 7.21
C PRO A 15 -13.19 1.06 6.97
N PHE A 16 -13.70 1.15 5.76
CA PHE A 16 -14.99 0.56 5.41
C PHE A 16 -15.03 -0.93 5.78
N GLY A 17 -16.10 -1.37 6.45
CA GLY A 17 -16.24 -2.72 6.97
C GLY A 17 -15.74 -2.91 8.41
N LYS A 18 -15.08 -1.92 9.02
CA LYS A 18 -14.77 -1.89 10.46
C LYS A 18 -16.00 -1.39 11.23
N GLY A 19 -16.24 -1.91 12.44
CA GLY A 19 -17.29 -1.40 13.32
C GLY A 19 -17.12 0.10 13.59
N GLY A 20 -18.21 0.86 13.41
CA GLY A 20 -18.22 2.32 13.53
C GLY A 20 -17.84 3.10 12.27
N ALA A 21 -17.43 2.43 11.20
CA ALA A 21 -17.26 3.06 9.89
C ALA A 21 -18.62 3.30 9.20
N PRO A 22 -18.72 4.29 8.28
CA PRO A 22 -19.93 4.49 7.48
C PRO A 22 -20.33 3.23 6.72
N SER A 23 -21.63 3.01 6.58
CA SER A 23 -22.14 1.91 5.77
C SER A 23 -21.83 2.16 4.30
N ALA A 24 -21.28 1.15 3.63
CA ALA A 24 -20.97 1.17 2.21
C ALA A 24 -21.16 -0.23 1.63
N THR A 25 -21.52 -0.31 0.35
CA THR A 25 -21.38 -1.58 -0.36
C THR A 25 -19.91 -1.88 -0.61
N ILE A 26 -19.56 -3.14 -0.87
CA ILE A 26 -18.18 -3.51 -1.25
C ILE A 26 -17.77 -2.75 -2.49
N ALA A 27 -18.66 -2.58 -3.47
CA ALA A 27 -18.40 -1.85 -4.70
C ALA A 27 -18.05 -0.38 -4.42
N ASP A 28 -18.86 0.32 -3.59
CA ASP A 28 -18.61 1.71 -3.24
C ASP A 28 -17.29 1.87 -2.48
N ALA A 29 -17.01 0.99 -1.52
CA ALA A 29 -15.77 1.01 -0.76
C ALA A 29 -14.54 0.78 -1.65
N VAL A 30 -14.62 -0.16 -2.60
CA VAL A 30 -13.56 -0.41 -3.58
C VAL A 30 -13.37 0.80 -4.49
N CYS A 31 -14.46 1.38 -5.03
CA CYS A 31 -14.37 2.58 -5.86
C CYS A 31 -13.74 3.74 -5.09
N ALA A 32 -14.12 3.96 -3.84
CA ALA A 32 -13.54 4.99 -2.98
C ALA A 32 -12.04 4.75 -2.72
N SER A 33 -11.65 3.49 -2.48
CA SER A 33 -10.26 3.06 -2.28
C SER A 33 -9.39 3.18 -3.55
N TYR A 34 -10.02 3.19 -4.73
CA TYR A 34 -9.36 3.36 -6.04
C TYR A 34 -9.41 4.80 -6.55
N GLY A 35 -9.95 5.73 -5.78
CA GLY A 35 -10.05 7.15 -6.12
C GLY A 35 -8.69 7.85 -6.12
N VAL A 36 -7.73 7.34 -6.91
CA VAL A 36 -6.35 7.87 -6.98
C VAL A 36 -6.36 9.30 -7.50
N PRO A 37 -5.90 10.30 -6.72
CA PRO A 37 -5.86 11.69 -7.17
C PRO A 37 -5.13 11.84 -8.50
N PHE A 38 -5.64 12.71 -9.36
CA PHE A 38 -5.19 12.97 -10.73
C PHE A 38 -5.50 11.88 -11.77
N TRP A 39 -5.90 10.66 -11.36
CA TRP A 39 -6.30 9.57 -12.25
C TRP A 39 -7.79 9.28 -12.21
N CYS A 40 -8.38 9.32 -11.03
CA CYS A 40 -9.79 9.02 -10.82
C CYS A 40 -10.47 10.17 -10.09
N PRO A 41 -11.77 10.44 -10.38
CA PRO A 41 -12.53 11.38 -9.59
C PRO A 41 -12.75 10.84 -8.18
N PRO A 42 -12.87 11.72 -7.16
CA PRO A 42 -13.34 11.33 -5.84
C PRO A 42 -14.70 10.63 -5.90
N VAL A 43 -14.96 9.73 -4.98
CA VAL A 43 -16.18 8.92 -4.92
C VAL A 43 -17.03 9.34 -3.73
N THR A 44 -18.32 9.58 -3.96
CA THR A 44 -19.27 9.93 -2.88
C THR A 44 -19.92 8.64 -2.35
N VAL A 45 -19.83 8.44 -1.04
CA VAL A 45 -20.49 7.34 -0.31
C VAL A 45 -21.15 7.95 0.93
N ALA A 46 -22.45 7.70 1.10
CA ALA A 46 -23.22 8.20 2.25
C ALA A 46 -22.99 9.70 2.51
N ASP A 47 -23.16 10.54 1.48
CA ASP A 47 -23.04 12.00 1.51
C ASP A 47 -21.64 12.57 1.87
N ARG A 48 -20.62 11.72 1.85
CA ARG A 48 -19.21 12.11 2.03
C ARG A 48 -18.39 11.72 0.83
N THR A 49 -17.34 12.50 0.58
CA THR A 49 -16.44 12.29 -0.56
C THR A 49 -15.13 11.67 -0.11
N TYR A 50 -14.68 10.68 -0.86
CA TYR A 50 -13.50 9.88 -0.54
C TYR A 50 -12.52 9.81 -1.70
N ILE A 51 -11.25 9.66 -1.35
CA ILE A 51 -10.15 9.36 -2.26
C ILE A 51 -9.39 8.13 -1.76
N ASP A 52 -8.46 7.64 -2.57
CA ASP A 52 -7.63 6.48 -2.27
C ASP A 52 -6.98 6.55 -0.89
N GLY A 53 -7.12 5.47 -0.12
CA GLY A 53 -6.48 5.30 1.19
C GLY A 53 -4.96 5.35 1.14
N GLY A 54 -4.37 4.98 0.01
CA GLY A 54 -2.93 5.03 -0.26
C GLY A 54 -2.31 6.43 -0.18
N VAL A 55 -3.14 7.49 -0.28
CA VAL A 55 -2.69 8.88 -0.07
C VAL A 55 -2.19 9.10 1.36
N ALA A 56 -2.82 8.48 2.33
CA ALA A 56 -2.44 8.60 3.74
C ALA A 56 -1.45 7.50 4.17
N SER A 57 -1.67 6.26 3.73
CA SER A 57 -0.78 5.14 4.01
C SER A 57 -0.90 4.05 2.95
N PRO A 58 0.22 3.50 2.48
CA PRO A 58 0.21 2.44 1.49
C PRO A 58 -0.31 1.09 2.02
N THR A 59 -0.36 0.89 3.35
CA THR A 59 -0.76 -0.39 3.97
C THR A 59 -1.83 -0.22 5.04
N SER A 60 -1.87 0.90 5.73
CA SER A 60 -2.74 1.16 6.90
C SER A 60 -2.69 0.03 7.95
N ALA A 61 -1.55 -0.63 8.06
CA ALA A 61 -1.36 -1.79 8.92
C ALA A 61 -1.45 -1.43 10.41
N ASP A 62 -1.13 -0.20 10.79
CA ASP A 62 -1.26 0.35 12.15
C ASP A 62 -2.67 0.18 12.74
N LEU A 63 -3.71 0.13 11.91
CA LEU A 63 -5.08 -0.08 12.36
C LEU A 63 -5.33 -1.46 12.98
N LEU A 64 -4.39 -2.39 12.81
CA LEU A 64 -4.43 -3.72 13.42
C LEU A 64 -3.76 -3.76 14.79
N ALA A 65 -3.15 -2.68 15.27
CA ALA A 65 -2.44 -2.67 16.56
C ALA A 65 -3.31 -3.14 17.73
N ASP A 66 -4.56 -2.70 17.78
CA ASP A 66 -5.51 -3.06 18.84
C ASP A 66 -6.37 -4.30 18.50
N SER A 67 -6.06 -5.00 17.40
CA SER A 67 -6.80 -6.22 17.03
C SER A 67 -6.31 -7.45 17.81
N ALA A 68 -7.12 -8.50 17.84
CA ALA A 68 -6.80 -9.76 18.53
C ALA A 68 -5.90 -10.71 17.72
N VAL A 69 -5.33 -10.25 16.60
CA VAL A 69 -4.41 -11.07 15.79
C VAL A 69 -3.00 -11.04 16.38
N ASP A 70 -2.30 -12.16 16.34
CA ASP A 70 -0.92 -12.31 16.83
C ASP A 70 0.12 -12.10 15.74
N GLU A 71 -0.24 -12.40 14.49
CA GLU A 71 0.64 -12.29 13.33
C GLU A 71 0.00 -11.45 12.22
N VAL A 72 0.81 -10.57 11.61
CA VAL A 72 0.39 -9.70 10.51
C VAL A 72 1.35 -9.84 9.34
N ILE A 73 0.82 -10.20 8.18
CA ILE A 73 1.57 -10.21 6.93
C ILE A 73 1.29 -8.90 6.19
N VAL A 74 2.31 -8.08 6.03
CA VAL A 74 2.24 -6.78 5.35
C VAL A 74 2.78 -6.90 3.94
N LEU A 75 1.88 -6.88 2.95
CA LEU A 75 2.24 -6.78 1.53
C LEU A 75 2.35 -5.30 1.15
N ALA A 76 3.56 -4.81 0.92
CA ALA A 76 3.83 -3.39 0.70
C ALA A 76 4.44 -3.11 -0.70
N PRO A 77 3.68 -3.23 -1.80
CA PRO A 77 4.21 -3.06 -3.15
C PRO A 77 4.70 -1.62 -3.43
N MET A 78 4.22 -0.65 -2.66
CA MET A 78 4.60 0.76 -2.75
C MET A 78 5.83 1.13 -1.90
N ALA A 79 6.30 0.23 -1.03
CA ALA A 79 7.49 0.42 -0.22
C ALA A 79 8.65 -0.44 -0.74
N SER A 80 9.87 -0.11 -0.37
CA SER A 80 11.04 -0.98 -0.55
C SER A 80 12.20 -0.48 0.31
N ARG A 81 12.77 -1.37 1.11
CA ARG A 81 14.00 -1.13 1.87
C ARG A 81 15.25 -1.41 1.05
N GLN A 82 15.10 -2.12 -0.08
CA GLN A 82 16.23 -2.41 -0.95
C GLN A 82 16.54 -1.24 -1.88
N PRO A 83 17.76 -0.68 -1.82
CA PRO A 83 18.13 0.39 -2.73
C PRO A 83 18.34 -0.14 -4.14
N ASP A 84 17.86 0.61 -5.13
CA ASP A 84 18.25 0.46 -6.52
C ASP A 84 18.99 1.72 -7.00
N GLN A 85 19.60 1.65 -8.18
CA GLN A 85 20.28 2.79 -8.80
C GLN A 85 19.48 3.31 -10.00
N PRO A 86 18.52 4.21 -9.78
CA PRO A 86 17.70 4.74 -10.86
C PRO A 86 18.52 5.57 -11.84
N ARG A 87 18.44 5.23 -13.14
CA ARG A 87 19.20 5.87 -14.20
C ARG A 87 18.57 7.18 -14.70
N SER A 88 17.24 7.28 -14.68
CA SER A 88 16.52 8.45 -15.19
C SER A 88 16.05 9.40 -14.08
N PRO A 89 15.91 10.72 -14.38
CA PRO A 89 15.37 11.70 -13.42
C PRO A 89 13.96 11.31 -12.91
N LEU A 90 13.09 10.81 -13.78
CA LEU A 90 11.74 10.40 -13.42
C LEU A 90 11.76 9.21 -12.44
N MET A 91 12.65 8.23 -12.65
CA MET A 91 12.84 7.14 -11.69
C MET A 91 13.36 7.65 -10.34
N LYS A 92 14.23 8.66 -10.34
CA LYS A 92 14.72 9.27 -9.08
C LYS A 92 13.58 9.92 -8.29
N ILE A 93 12.64 10.58 -8.97
CA ILE A 93 11.45 11.18 -8.34
C ILE A 93 10.57 10.07 -7.76
N GLU A 94 10.25 9.04 -8.53
CA GLU A 94 9.47 7.89 -8.05
C GLU A 94 10.13 7.24 -6.83
N ARG A 95 11.47 7.03 -6.82
CA ARG A 95 12.19 6.47 -5.68
C ARG A 95 12.16 7.38 -4.45
N ARG A 96 12.01 8.68 -4.63
CA ARG A 96 11.83 9.62 -3.51
C ARG A 96 10.45 9.47 -2.88
N VAL A 97 9.41 9.35 -3.70
CA VAL A 97 8.04 9.06 -3.24
C VAL A 97 8.00 7.70 -2.54
N ARG A 98 8.59 6.67 -3.13
CA ARG A 98 8.67 5.33 -2.56
C ARG A 98 9.38 5.32 -1.20
N ARG A 99 10.49 6.05 -1.05
CA ARG A 99 11.16 6.19 0.26
C ARG A 99 10.25 6.82 1.31
N TYR A 100 9.49 7.83 0.93
CA TYR A 100 8.50 8.40 1.84
C TYR A 100 7.44 7.37 2.26
N MET A 101 6.90 6.60 1.30
CA MET A 101 5.96 5.51 1.59
C MET A 101 6.61 4.42 2.47
N THR A 102 7.87 4.10 2.23
CA THR A 102 8.63 3.14 3.05
C THR A 102 8.72 3.60 4.51
N THR A 103 8.97 4.90 4.76
CA THR A 103 8.98 5.44 6.13
C THR A 103 7.63 5.34 6.83
N ILE A 104 6.52 5.42 6.10
CA ILE A 104 5.18 5.22 6.68
C ILE A 104 5.03 3.75 7.09
N VAL A 105 5.34 2.82 6.20
CA VAL A 105 5.27 1.38 6.49
C VAL A 105 6.21 0.99 7.65
N ASP A 106 7.41 1.59 7.72
CA ASP A 106 8.34 1.35 8.84
C ASP A 106 7.73 1.73 10.19
N ARG A 107 7.03 2.87 10.24
CA ARG A 107 6.32 3.32 11.47
C ARG A 107 5.16 2.41 11.83
N GLU A 108 4.40 1.96 10.84
CA GLU A 108 3.26 1.07 11.05
C GLU A 108 3.72 -0.30 11.55
N VAL A 109 4.78 -0.86 10.95
CA VAL A 109 5.39 -2.12 11.40
C VAL A 109 5.92 -1.99 12.83
N ALA A 110 6.67 -0.94 13.12
CA ALA A 110 7.18 -0.70 14.47
C ALA A 110 6.05 -0.58 15.52
N LEU A 111 4.91 0.01 15.16
CA LEU A 111 3.74 0.09 16.03
C LEU A 111 3.13 -1.30 16.29
N LEU A 112 3.00 -2.12 15.26
CA LEU A 112 2.49 -3.50 15.38
C LEU A 112 3.43 -4.35 16.26
N GLU A 113 4.74 -4.30 16.02
CA GLU A 113 5.74 -5.02 16.83
C GLU A 113 5.71 -4.57 18.30
N LYS A 114 5.59 -3.24 18.53
CA LYS A 114 5.44 -2.68 19.89
C LYS A 114 4.15 -3.15 20.58
N SER A 115 3.09 -3.44 19.82
CA SER A 115 1.86 -4.00 20.36
C SER A 115 1.92 -5.53 20.55
N GLY A 116 3.10 -6.15 20.41
CA GLY A 116 3.35 -7.56 20.65
C GLY A 116 3.05 -8.48 19.46
N LYS A 117 2.83 -7.94 18.26
CA LYS A 117 2.50 -8.73 17.08
C LYS A 117 3.76 -9.17 16.33
N ARG A 118 3.74 -10.37 15.79
CA ARG A 118 4.73 -10.81 14.81
C ARG A 118 4.38 -10.19 13.45
N VAL A 119 5.35 -9.51 12.82
CA VAL A 119 5.13 -8.89 11.51
C VAL A 119 6.04 -9.52 10.46
N ILE A 120 5.41 -10.04 9.40
CA ILE A 120 6.08 -10.52 8.20
C ILE A 120 5.88 -9.47 7.11
N ARG A 121 6.96 -8.81 6.68
CA ARG A 121 6.90 -7.76 5.67
C ARG A 121 7.43 -8.27 4.34
N ILE A 122 6.60 -8.16 3.30
CA ILE A 122 6.91 -8.54 1.92
C ILE A 122 6.84 -7.30 1.05
N GLU A 123 7.94 -6.98 0.37
CA GLU A 123 8.08 -5.80 -0.47
C GLU A 123 8.94 -6.07 -1.71
N PRO A 124 8.82 -5.24 -2.76
CA PRO A 124 9.60 -5.36 -3.97
C PRO A 124 11.10 -5.25 -3.72
N ASN A 125 11.87 -6.09 -4.38
CA ASN A 125 13.32 -6.00 -4.42
C ASN A 125 13.82 -5.08 -5.56
N ALA A 126 15.12 -4.93 -5.73
CA ALA A 126 15.70 -4.06 -6.75
C ALA A 126 15.34 -4.47 -8.19
N GLN A 127 15.12 -5.76 -8.45
CA GLN A 127 14.72 -6.26 -9.78
C GLN A 127 13.27 -5.88 -10.08
N ASP A 128 12.38 -6.05 -9.09
CA ASP A 128 10.98 -5.62 -9.19
C ASP A 128 10.88 -4.11 -9.44
N LEU A 129 11.67 -3.32 -8.72
CA LEU A 129 11.71 -1.86 -8.88
C LEU A 129 12.13 -1.46 -10.29
N ASN A 130 13.08 -2.15 -10.89
CA ASN A 130 13.48 -1.93 -12.29
C ASN A 130 12.35 -2.30 -13.27
N ALA A 131 11.63 -3.39 -13.01
CA ALA A 131 10.50 -3.80 -13.82
C ALA A 131 9.35 -2.79 -13.78
N PHE A 132 9.01 -2.26 -12.59
CA PHE A 132 8.00 -1.20 -12.43
C PHE A 132 8.35 0.07 -13.20
N GLY A 133 9.61 0.49 -13.20
CA GLY A 133 10.03 1.76 -13.80
C GLY A 133 9.58 2.96 -12.97
N TYR A 134 9.23 4.05 -13.64
CA TYR A 134 8.77 5.28 -12.99
C TYR A 134 7.24 5.41 -12.93
N ASN A 135 6.52 4.70 -13.79
CA ASN A 135 5.06 4.72 -13.85
C ASN A 135 4.52 3.31 -13.63
N MET A 136 4.06 3.04 -12.41
CA MET A 136 3.49 1.74 -12.05
C MET A 136 2.14 1.45 -12.72
N MET A 137 1.49 2.47 -13.28
CA MET A 137 0.23 2.34 -14.02
C MET A 137 0.46 2.10 -15.53
N ASP A 138 1.72 1.95 -15.98
CA ASP A 138 2.02 1.70 -17.39
C ASP A 138 1.59 0.29 -17.82
N PRO A 139 0.53 0.15 -18.67
CA PRO A 139 0.04 -1.15 -19.09
C PRO A 139 1.06 -1.92 -19.92
N LYS A 140 2.01 -1.25 -20.58
CA LYS A 140 3.06 -1.86 -21.39
C LYS A 140 4.06 -2.66 -20.55
N ARG A 141 4.21 -2.30 -19.28
CA ARG A 141 5.11 -2.98 -18.33
C ARG A 141 4.46 -4.15 -17.59
N ARG A 142 3.15 -4.30 -17.66
CA ARG A 142 2.39 -5.31 -16.90
C ARG A 142 2.98 -6.72 -17.06
N ARG A 143 3.30 -7.13 -18.29
CA ARG A 143 3.87 -8.45 -18.56
C ARG A 143 5.25 -8.61 -17.94
N GLN A 144 6.13 -7.62 -18.12
CA GLN A 144 7.47 -7.63 -17.54
C GLN A 144 7.42 -7.68 -16.01
N VAL A 145 6.56 -6.87 -15.38
CA VAL A 145 6.37 -6.86 -13.92
C VAL A 145 5.91 -8.24 -13.44
N TYR A 146 4.93 -8.83 -14.10
CA TYR A 146 4.42 -10.15 -13.76
C TYR A 146 5.51 -11.23 -13.87
N ASP A 147 6.21 -11.28 -14.97
CA ASP A 147 7.26 -12.29 -15.21
C ASP A 147 8.43 -12.14 -14.21
N THR A 148 8.80 -10.88 -13.86
CA THR A 148 9.79 -10.61 -12.80
C THR A 148 9.29 -11.09 -11.46
N ALA A 149 8.07 -10.73 -11.06
CA ALA A 149 7.49 -11.12 -9.80
C ALA A 149 7.35 -12.63 -9.61
N GLN A 150 7.09 -13.39 -10.69
CA GLN A 150 7.07 -14.85 -10.66
C GLN A 150 8.41 -15.45 -10.18
N ILE A 151 9.51 -14.79 -10.49
CA ILE A 151 10.86 -15.25 -10.12
C ILE A 151 11.23 -14.74 -8.72
N THR A 152 11.02 -13.45 -8.45
CA THR A 152 11.51 -12.77 -7.25
C THR A 152 10.66 -13.03 -6.01
N THR A 153 9.34 -13.19 -6.17
CA THR A 153 8.42 -13.30 -5.02
C THR A 153 8.71 -14.52 -4.15
N ALA A 154 9.01 -15.67 -4.78
CA ALA A 154 9.28 -16.90 -4.03
C ALA A 154 10.51 -16.76 -3.09
N GLU A 155 11.56 -16.07 -3.55
CA GLU A 155 12.75 -15.79 -2.76
C GLU A 155 12.45 -14.76 -1.67
N THR A 156 11.78 -13.66 -2.02
CA THR A 156 11.38 -12.61 -1.07
C THR A 156 10.54 -13.17 0.06
N VAL A 157 9.56 -14.02 -0.25
CA VAL A 157 8.71 -14.67 0.76
C VAL A 157 9.51 -15.61 1.64
N ARG A 158 10.40 -16.45 1.08
CA ARG A 158 11.24 -17.34 1.90
C ARG A 158 12.11 -16.56 2.89
N MET A 159 12.73 -15.47 2.43
CA MET A 159 13.54 -14.62 3.30
C MET A 159 12.72 -13.90 4.38
N ALA A 160 11.46 -13.58 4.11
CA ALA A 160 10.60 -12.89 5.06
C ALA A 160 10.01 -13.81 6.15
N ILE A 161 9.82 -15.10 5.82
CA ILE A 161 9.24 -16.09 6.75
C ILE A 161 10.32 -16.74 7.62
N GLY A 162 11.57 -16.79 7.16
CA GLY A 162 12.71 -17.36 7.91
C GLY A 162 12.94 -18.79 7.52
#